data_19caf737c014cdbebc90cd7957cf0374
#
_entry.id   19caf737c014cdbebc90cd7957cf0374
#
_cell.length_a   1.000
_cell.length_b   1.000
_cell.length_c   1.000
_cell.angle_alpha   90.00
_cell.angle_beta   90.00
_cell.angle_gamma   90.00
#
_symmetry.space_group_name_H-M   'P 1'
#
loop_
_entity.id
_entity.type
_entity.pdbx_description
1 polymer ?
#
loop_
_entity_poly.entity_id
_entity_poly.type
_entity_poly.pdbx_seq_one_letter_code
_entity_poly.pdbx_strand_id
1 'polypeptide(L)'
;MVAALERGGHPALKDAAQEQASFMVLLTLPAAVGLALVGRPLAQVMVGAELSAGAGAVVPWIALAGWLSGVTTYYLLQAFTLGKRTMMLIACMAIPASANVALNLLLIPRFGLDGALWSTAASYGIGAIGAAILGRRACPLPVPWSSLLKAGLACALMAAAVLATPAFGGVVELIVKASLGALVYGLVVLGLDAGGLRSRVTEIVQRRLAIAKEGPA
;
A
#
# COMPACT_ATOMS: atom_id res chain seq x y z
N MET A 1 -3.70 11.80 -14.04
CA MET A 1 -2.40 11.97 -14.72
C MET A 1 -2.56 12.34 -16.20
N VAL A 2 -3.25 11.56 -17.05
CA VAL A 2 -3.42 11.87 -18.51
C VAL A 2 -3.99 13.27 -18.71
N ALA A 3 -5.10 13.60 -18.08
CA ALA A 3 -5.73 14.93 -18.19
C ALA A 3 -4.84 16.09 -17.67
N ALA A 4 -3.92 15.82 -16.73
CA ALA A 4 -2.95 16.81 -16.25
C ALA A 4 -1.85 17.03 -17.30
N LEU A 5 -1.41 15.97 -17.95
CA LEU A 5 -0.42 16.05 -19.03
C LEU A 5 -0.96 16.84 -20.23
N GLU A 6 -2.24 16.60 -20.61
CA GLU A 6 -2.88 17.27 -21.75
C GLU A 6 -3.14 18.76 -21.50
N ARG A 7 -3.47 19.16 -20.27
CA ARG A 7 -3.79 20.56 -19.94
C ARG A 7 -2.59 21.41 -19.55
N GLY A 8 -1.61 20.85 -18.87
CA GLY A 8 -0.50 21.61 -18.28
C GLY A 8 0.90 21.03 -18.56
N GLY A 9 1.00 20.04 -19.46
CA GLY A 9 2.28 19.43 -19.83
C GLY A 9 2.97 18.67 -18.69
N HIS A 10 4.30 18.52 -18.81
CA HIS A 10 5.10 17.76 -17.85
C HIS A 10 5.10 18.30 -16.40
N PRO A 11 5.07 19.61 -16.12
CA PRO A 11 4.99 20.12 -14.75
C PRO A 11 3.70 19.68 -14.05
N ALA A 12 2.55 19.89 -14.67
CA ALA A 12 1.24 19.50 -14.12
C ALA A 12 1.12 17.97 -13.94
N LEU A 13 1.73 17.20 -14.86
CA LEU A 13 1.83 15.75 -14.70
C LEU A 13 2.60 15.37 -13.44
N LYS A 14 3.76 16.01 -13.20
CA LYS A 14 4.61 15.71 -12.05
C LYS A 14 3.89 15.98 -10.73
N ASP A 15 3.17 17.09 -10.63
CA ASP A 15 2.41 17.44 -9.43
C ASP A 15 1.25 16.46 -9.20
N ALA A 16 0.48 16.15 -10.24
CA ALA A 16 -0.60 15.15 -10.16
C ALA A 16 -0.08 13.75 -9.82
N ALA A 17 1.07 13.35 -10.36
CA ALA A 17 1.69 12.07 -10.06
C ALA A 17 2.20 12.01 -8.61
N GLN A 18 2.80 13.10 -8.12
CA GLN A 18 3.25 13.21 -6.73
C GLN A 18 2.08 13.13 -5.75
N GLU A 19 0.99 13.81 -6.04
CA GLU A 19 -0.22 13.77 -5.23
C GLU A 19 -0.85 12.38 -5.22
N GLN A 20 -1.01 11.73 -6.38
CA GLN A 20 -1.55 10.38 -6.50
C GLN A 20 -0.67 9.36 -5.75
N ALA A 21 0.65 9.43 -5.92
CA ALA A 21 1.58 8.54 -5.24
C ALA A 21 1.53 8.72 -3.72
N SER A 22 1.48 9.97 -3.24
CA SER A 22 1.38 10.28 -1.82
C SER A 22 0.09 9.73 -1.22
N PHE A 23 -1.05 9.98 -1.87
CA PHE A 23 -2.34 9.48 -1.44
C PHE A 23 -2.38 7.94 -1.41
N MET A 24 -1.86 7.32 -2.48
CA MET A 24 -1.81 5.86 -2.58
C MET A 24 -0.97 5.25 -1.45
N VAL A 25 0.23 5.77 -1.18
CA VAL A 25 1.09 5.27 -0.10
C VAL A 25 0.43 5.46 1.27
N LEU A 26 -0.11 6.65 1.54
CA LEU A 26 -0.75 6.97 2.82
C LEU A 26 -1.98 6.10 3.11
N LEU A 27 -2.66 5.61 2.08
CA LEU A 27 -3.84 4.76 2.24
C LEU A 27 -3.49 3.26 2.23
N THR A 28 -2.66 2.83 1.28
CA THR A 28 -2.46 1.39 1.05
C THR A 28 -1.38 0.77 1.94
N LEU A 29 -0.34 1.53 2.33
CA LEU A 29 0.71 1.01 3.20
C LEU A 29 0.16 0.63 4.59
N PRO A 30 -0.61 1.49 5.30
CA PRO A 30 -1.19 1.10 6.59
C PRO A 30 -2.23 -0.02 6.47
N ALA A 31 -2.96 -0.10 5.35
CA ALA A 31 -3.89 -1.20 5.12
C ALA A 31 -3.14 -2.55 5.01
N ALA A 32 -2.03 -2.58 4.29
CA ALA A 32 -1.21 -3.79 4.18
C ALA A 32 -0.54 -4.17 5.51
N VAL A 33 0.07 -3.19 6.21
CA VAL A 33 0.69 -3.41 7.52
C VAL A 33 -0.36 -3.80 8.56
N GLY A 34 -1.50 -3.13 8.58
CA GLY A 34 -2.62 -3.43 9.47
C GLY A 34 -3.15 -4.86 9.25
N LEU A 35 -3.35 -5.25 7.99
CA LEU A 35 -3.76 -6.61 7.64
C LEU A 35 -2.73 -7.66 8.11
N ALA A 36 -1.44 -7.37 7.94
CA ALA A 36 -0.38 -8.24 8.41
C ALA A 36 -0.40 -8.42 9.94
N LEU A 37 -0.64 -7.34 10.68
CA LEU A 37 -0.68 -7.34 12.16
C LEU A 37 -1.89 -8.08 12.72
N VAL A 38 -3.03 -8.02 12.04
CA VAL A 38 -4.26 -8.72 12.47
C VAL A 38 -4.43 -10.09 11.82
N GLY A 39 -3.41 -10.59 11.11
CA GLY A 39 -3.49 -11.85 10.38
C GLY A 39 -3.92 -13.06 11.21
N ARG A 40 -3.41 -13.19 12.45
CA ARG A 40 -3.78 -14.28 13.37
C ARG A 40 -5.25 -14.21 13.82
N PRO A 41 -5.72 -13.11 14.45
CA PRO A 41 -7.13 -13.02 14.84
C PRO A 41 -8.08 -13.07 13.64
N LEU A 42 -7.68 -12.55 12.49
CA LEU A 42 -8.45 -12.66 11.25
C LEU A 42 -8.61 -14.13 10.82
N ALA A 43 -7.53 -14.88 10.82
CA ALA A 43 -7.56 -16.31 10.47
C ALA A 43 -8.41 -17.12 11.47
N GLN A 44 -8.35 -16.82 12.77
CA GLN A 44 -9.20 -17.47 13.77
C GLN A 44 -10.70 -17.28 13.49
N VAL A 45 -11.08 -16.09 13.04
CA VAL A 45 -12.47 -15.78 12.70
C VAL A 45 -12.92 -16.45 11.40
N MET A 46 -12.03 -16.55 10.39
CA MET A 46 -12.40 -17.02 9.06
C MET A 46 -12.31 -18.53 8.86
N VAL A 47 -11.30 -19.18 9.44
CA VAL A 47 -11.03 -20.62 9.14
C VAL A 47 -11.11 -21.54 10.37
N GLY A 48 -11.45 -21.00 11.55
CA GLY A 48 -11.53 -21.76 12.79
C GLY A 48 -10.17 -22.04 13.44
N ALA A 49 -10.21 -22.58 14.68
CA ALA A 49 -9.03 -22.68 15.54
C ALA A 49 -7.94 -23.62 14.99
N GLU A 50 -8.34 -24.74 14.37
CA GLU A 50 -7.38 -25.78 13.92
C GLU A 50 -6.47 -25.30 12.78
N LEU A 51 -6.99 -24.52 11.85
CA LEU A 51 -6.26 -24.03 10.66
C LEU A 51 -5.71 -22.59 10.83
N SER A 52 -6.10 -21.91 11.90
CA SER A 52 -5.80 -20.48 12.09
C SER A 52 -4.31 -20.16 12.22
N ALA A 53 -3.51 -21.08 12.80
CA ALA A 53 -2.08 -20.87 12.96
C ALA A 53 -1.36 -20.80 11.60
N GLY A 54 -1.63 -21.75 10.71
CA GLY A 54 -1.06 -21.76 9.36
C GLY A 54 -1.59 -20.60 8.51
N ALA A 55 -2.92 -20.39 8.50
CA ALA A 55 -3.52 -19.30 7.75
C ALA A 55 -3.05 -17.91 8.22
N GLY A 56 -2.89 -17.69 9.54
CA GLY A 56 -2.39 -16.45 10.09
C GLY A 56 -0.96 -16.12 9.69
N ALA A 57 -0.10 -17.12 9.49
CA ALA A 57 1.27 -16.94 9.03
C ALA A 57 1.36 -16.53 7.54
N VAL A 58 0.36 -16.86 6.73
CA VAL A 58 0.28 -16.54 5.30
C VAL A 58 -0.12 -15.08 5.07
N VAL A 59 -0.98 -14.52 5.91
CA VAL A 59 -1.57 -13.17 5.73
C VAL A 59 -0.53 -12.06 5.55
N PRO A 60 0.56 -11.96 6.34
CA PRO A 60 1.57 -10.92 6.14
C PRO A 60 2.24 -10.95 4.76
N TRP A 61 2.51 -12.15 4.24
CA TRP A 61 3.11 -12.33 2.91
C TRP A 61 2.16 -11.93 1.79
N ILE A 62 0.88 -12.29 1.91
CA ILE A 62 -0.15 -11.87 0.95
C ILE A 62 -0.35 -10.36 1.00
N ALA A 63 -0.36 -9.76 2.19
CA ALA A 63 -0.47 -8.31 2.35
C ALA A 63 0.70 -7.57 1.70
N LEU A 64 1.94 -8.04 1.91
CA LEU A 64 3.13 -7.50 1.26
C LEU A 64 3.08 -7.65 -0.26
N ALA A 65 2.79 -8.85 -0.75
CA ALA A 65 2.69 -9.14 -2.17
C ALA A 65 1.59 -8.29 -2.84
N GLY A 66 0.43 -8.17 -2.20
CA GLY A 66 -0.69 -7.35 -2.65
C GLY A 66 -0.33 -5.86 -2.71
N TRP A 67 0.38 -5.35 -1.70
CA TRP A 67 0.85 -3.96 -1.70
C TRP A 67 1.85 -3.69 -2.82
N LEU A 68 2.86 -4.54 -3.00
CA LEU A 68 3.84 -4.43 -4.09
C LEU A 68 3.17 -4.48 -5.46
N SER A 69 2.22 -5.41 -5.65
CA SER A 69 1.42 -5.53 -6.87
C SER A 69 0.59 -4.28 -7.12
N GLY A 70 -0.07 -3.75 -6.09
CA GLY A 70 -0.88 -2.53 -6.16
C GLY A 70 -0.05 -1.31 -6.55
N VAL A 71 1.08 -1.08 -5.88
CA VAL A 71 2.01 0.02 -6.21
C VAL A 71 2.52 -0.11 -7.64
N THR A 72 2.87 -1.32 -8.04
CA THR A 72 3.36 -1.57 -9.40
C THR A 72 2.29 -1.26 -10.43
N THR A 73 1.09 -1.82 -10.27
CA THR A 73 0.01 -1.74 -11.26
C THR A 73 -0.58 -0.33 -11.35
N TYR A 74 -0.86 0.29 -10.22
CA TYR A 74 -1.60 1.56 -10.17
C TYR A 74 -0.71 2.79 -10.21
N TYR A 75 0.60 2.63 -10.04
CA TYR A 75 1.53 3.75 -10.11
C TYR A 75 2.68 3.51 -11.11
N LEU A 76 3.53 2.51 -10.89
CA LEU A 76 4.76 2.34 -11.67
C LEU A 76 4.49 2.03 -13.15
N LEU A 77 3.51 1.18 -13.47
CA LEU A 77 3.16 0.85 -14.85
C LEU A 77 2.53 2.01 -15.62
N GLN A 78 2.01 3.03 -14.94
CA GLN A 78 1.51 4.25 -15.58
C GLN A 78 2.61 4.99 -16.38
N ALA A 79 3.88 4.87 -15.98
CA ALA A 79 5.00 5.44 -16.70
C ALA A 79 5.06 4.98 -18.16
N PHE A 80 4.72 3.73 -18.43
CA PHE A 80 4.72 3.16 -19.79
C PHE A 80 3.52 3.61 -20.60
N THR A 81 2.35 3.74 -19.96
CA THR A 81 1.14 4.24 -20.61
C THR A 81 1.30 5.72 -21.00
N LEU A 82 1.80 6.55 -20.08
CA LEU A 82 2.09 7.97 -20.33
C LEU A 82 3.20 8.17 -21.35
N GLY A 83 4.22 7.31 -21.33
CA GLY A 83 5.32 7.30 -22.29
C GLY A 83 4.99 6.63 -23.62
N LYS A 84 3.76 6.14 -23.82
CA LYS A 84 3.33 5.39 -25.02
C LYS A 84 4.26 4.20 -25.37
N ARG A 85 4.79 3.52 -24.35
CA ARG A 85 5.76 2.42 -24.47
C ARG A 85 5.11 1.07 -24.14
N THR A 86 4.10 0.66 -24.93
CA THR A 86 3.28 -0.55 -24.67
C THR A 86 4.11 -1.85 -24.64
N MET A 87 5.14 -1.97 -25.50
CA MET A 87 6.01 -3.15 -25.48
C MET A 87 6.81 -3.28 -24.19
N MET A 88 7.26 -2.15 -23.63
CA MET A 88 7.93 -2.16 -22.31
C MET A 88 6.96 -2.51 -21.19
N LEU A 89 5.69 -2.10 -21.28
CA LEU A 89 4.64 -2.49 -20.35
C LEU A 89 4.47 -4.01 -20.33
N ILE A 90 4.33 -4.64 -21.50
CA ILE A 90 4.21 -6.10 -21.62
C ILE A 90 5.44 -6.81 -21.02
N ALA A 91 6.66 -6.34 -21.34
CA ALA A 91 7.88 -6.90 -20.75
C ALA A 91 7.90 -6.78 -19.24
N CYS A 92 7.49 -5.63 -18.67
CA CYS A 92 7.40 -5.44 -17.21
C CYS A 92 6.37 -6.33 -16.53
N MET A 93 5.32 -6.75 -17.23
CA MET A 93 4.35 -7.71 -16.71
C MET A 93 4.84 -9.16 -16.83
N ALA A 94 5.60 -9.47 -17.89
CA ALA A 94 6.16 -10.80 -18.10
C ALA A 94 7.30 -11.16 -17.12
N ILE A 95 8.12 -10.18 -16.73
CA ILE A 95 9.26 -10.38 -15.81
C ILE A 95 8.83 -10.99 -14.48
N PRO A 96 7.91 -10.40 -13.70
CA PRO A 96 7.48 -10.99 -12.43
C PRO A 96 6.76 -12.34 -12.62
N ALA A 97 6.03 -12.54 -13.71
CA ALA A 97 5.37 -13.81 -14.00
C ALA A 97 6.39 -14.92 -14.22
N SER A 98 7.39 -14.68 -15.06
CA SER A 98 8.49 -15.64 -15.32
C SER A 98 9.32 -15.90 -14.06
N ALA A 99 9.62 -14.86 -13.29
CA ALA A 99 10.33 -14.98 -12.02
C ALA A 99 9.53 -15.81 -11.01
N ASN A 100 8.21 -15.62 -10.95
CA ASN A 100 7.34 -16.40 -10.07
C ASN A 100 7.35 -17.89 -10.40
N VAL A 101 7.23 -18.23 -11.69
CA VAL A 101 7.31 -19.63 -12.12
C VAL A 101 8.67 -20.25 -11.77
N ALA A 102 9.77 -19.56 -12.10
CA ALA A 102 11.11 -20.06 -11.80
C ALA A 102 11.35 -20.24 -10.30
N LEU A 103 10.97 -19.24 -9.49
CA LEU A 103 11.12 -19.30 -8.04
C LEU A 103 10.23 -20.37 -7.41
N ASN A 104 9.00 -20.57 -7.90
CA ASN A 104 8.12 -21.64 -7.44
C ASN A 104 8.72 -23.02 -7.70
N LEU A 105 9.28 -23.26 -8.88
CA LEU A 105 9.93 -24.52 -9.21
C LEU A 105 11.17 -24.82 -8.34
N LEU A 106 11.85 -23.77 -7.86
CA LEU A 106 13.03 -23.91 -7.02
C LEU A 106 12.69 -23.99 -5.53
N LEU A 107 11.74 -23.20 -5.06
CA LEU A 107 11.47 -23.03 -3.61
C LEU A 107 10.39 -23.98 -3.10
N ILE A 108 9.35 -24.26 -3.86
CA ILE A 108 8.27 -25.13 -3.39
C ILE A 108 8.75 -26.55 -3.05
N PRO A 109 9.61 -27.22 -3.85
CA PRO A 109 10.09 -28.57 -3.52
C PRO A 109 10.89 -28.64 -2.23
N ARG A 110 11.50 -27.51 -1.80
CA ARG A 110 12.37 -27.44 -0.60
C ARG A 110 11.63 -26.92 0.63
N PHE A 111 10.71 -25.99 0.46
CA PHE A 111 10.10 -25.23 1.55
C PHE A 111 8.56 -25.31 1.56
N GLY A 112 7.96 -26.08 0.63
CA GLY A 112 6.50 -26.23 0.57
C GLY A 112 5.76 -24.90 0.43
N LEU A 113 4.80 -24.68 1.33
CA LEU A 113 3.97 -23.47 1.33
C LEU A 113 4.79 -22.20 1.54
N ASP A 114 5.78 -22.20 2.44
CA ASP A 114 6.65 -21.04 2.66
C ASP A 114 7.43 -20.66 1.40
N GLY A 115 7.87 -21.66 0.62
CA GLY A 115 8.49 -21.45 -0.67
C GLY A 115 7.58 -20.74 -1.67
N ALA A 116 6.30 -21.07 -1.69
CA ALA A 116 5.31 -20.40 -2.54
C ALA A 116 5.07 -18.94 -2.11
N LEU A 117 5.04 -18.66 -0.80
CA LEU A 117 4.87 -17.32 -0.25
C LEU A 117 6.07 -16.43 -0.58
N TRP A 118 7.27 -16.93 -0.36
CA TRP A 118 8.52 -16.20 -0.65
C TRP A 118 8.69 -15.94 -2.14
N SER A 119 8.39 -16.93 -2.98
CA SER A 119 8.46 -16.77 -4.45
C SER A 119 7.49 -15.70 -4.94
N THR A 120 6.29 -15.66 -4.38
CA THR A 120 5.28 -14.66 -4.74
C THR A 120 5.73 -13.25 -4.34
N ALA A 121 6.13 -13.06 -3.08
CA ALA A 121 6.60 -11.76 -2.59
C ALA A 121 7.86 -11.28 -3.36
N ALA A 122 8.82 -12.18 -3.59
CA ALA A 122 10.03 -11.87 -4.35
C ALA A 122 9.72 -11.49 -5.80
N SER A 123 8.82 -12.20 -6.47
CA SER A 123 8.44 -11.92 -7.85
C SER A 123 7.77 -10.56 -8.01
N TYR A 124 6.87 -10.19 -7.11
CA TYR A 124 6.30 -8.84 -7.11
C TYR A 124 7.33 -7.76 -6.78
N GLY A 125 8.30 -8.06 -5.89
CA GLY A 125 9.45 -7.19 -5.62
C GLY A 125 10.31 -6.96 -6.88
N ILE A 126 10.65 -8.04 -7.60
CA ILE A 126 11.38 -7.99 -8.87
C ILE A 126 10.58 -7.16 -9.90
N GLY A 127 9.27 -7.40 -10.00
CA GLY A 127 8.38 -6.63 -10.88
C GLY A 127 8.35 -5.14 -10.55
N ALA A 128 8.25 -4.78 -9.27
CA ALA A 128 8.26 -3.41 -8.80
C ALA A 128 9.59 -2.69 -9.12
N ILE A 129 10.71 -3.35 -8.84
CA ILE A 129 12.05 -2.83 -9.14
C ILE A 129 12.23 -2.68 -10.65
N GLY A 130 11.86 -3.70 -11.44
CA GLY A 130 11.90 -3.65 -12.90
C GLY A 130 11.07 -2.51 -13.48
N ALA A 131 9.82 -2.37 -13.00
CA ALA A 131 8.93 -1.29 -13.41
C ALA A 131 9.47 0.09 -13.01
N ALA A 132 10.07 0.23 -11.83
CA ALA A 132 10.67 1.49 -11.38
C ALA A 132 11.89 1.88 -12.23
N ILE A 133 12.77 0.92 -12.56
CA ILE A 133 13.97 1.19 -13.37
C ILE A 133 13.60 1.50 -14.82
N LEU A 134 12.81 0.63 -15.45
CA LEU A 134 12.43 0.78 -16.85
C LEU A 134 11.44 1.93 -17.06
N GLY A 135 10.55 2.17 -16.10
CA GLY A 135 9.59 3.28 -16.11
C GLY A 135 10.26 4.66 -16.18
N ARG A 136 11.42 4.81 -15.53
CA ARG A 136 12.22 6.06 -15.63
C ARG A 136 12.66 6.40 -17.05
N ARG A 137 12.84 5.38 -17.92
CA ARG A 137 13.20 5.56 -19.33
C ARG A 137 12.00 5.88 -20.22
N ALA A 138 10.77 5.57 -19.76
CA ALA A 138 9.54 5.84 -20.50
C ALA A 138 8.93 7.19 -20.13
N CYS A 139 8.66 7.40 -18.84
CA CYS A 139 8.19 8.65 -18.25
C CYS A 139 8.62 8.68 -16.77
N PRO A 140 9.56 9.57 -16.37
CA PRO A 140 10.05 9.61 -14.99
C PRO A 140 8.96 10.11 -14.05
N LEU A 141 8.36 9.20 -13.29
CA LEU A 141 7.39 9.52 -12.26
C LEU A 141 8.11 9.87 -10.93
N PRO A 142 7.64 10.86 -10.18
CA PRO A 142 8.24 11.25 -8.92
C PRO A 142 7.99 10.21 -7.83
N VAL A 143 8.99 9.97 -6.98
CA VAL A 143 8.83 9.12 -5.79
C VAL A 143 8.46 10.01 -4.59
N PRO A 144 7.36 9.75 -3.88
CA PRO A 144 6.91 10.57 -2.76
C PRO A 144 7.68 10.24 -1.47
N TRP A 145 9.00 10.50 -1.43
CA TRP A 145 9.86 10.14 -0.31
C TRP A 145 9.38 10.66 1.04
N SER A 146 8.90 11.90 1.08
CA SER A 146 8.35 12.50 2.30
C SER A 146 7.14 11.71 2.81
N SER A 147 6.21 11.36 1.92
CA SER A 147 5.01 10.58 2.28
C SER A 147 5.36 9.15 2.66
N LEU A 148 6.34 8.53 1.99
CA LEU A 148 6.84 7.18 2.33
C LEU A 148 7.46 7.16 3.74
N LEU A 149 8.32 8.11 4.07
CA LEU A 149 8.95 8.19 5.39
C LEU A 149 7.92 8.44 6.49
N LYS A 150 7.01 9.40 6.28
CA LYS A 150 5.95 9.70 7.25
C LYS A 150 4.99 8.54 7.45
N ALA A 151 4.55 7.89 6.35
CA ALA A 151 3.70 6.71 6.40
C ALA A 151 4.42 5.51 7.05
N GLY A 152 5.70 5.30 6.74
CA GLY A 152 6.52 4.27 7.36
C GLY A 152 6.66 4.45 8.86
N LEU A 153 6.95 5.68 9.32
CA LEU A 153 7.01 6.01 10.76
C LEU A 153 5.65 5.78 11.44
N ALA A 154 4.57 6.24 10.80
CA ALA A 154 3.22 6.04 11.33
C ALA A 154 2.85 4.54 11.40
N CYS A 155 3.23 3.74 10.40
CA CYS A 155 3.06 2.29 10.42
C CYS A 155 3.91 1.61 11.50
N ALA A 156 5.12 2.08 11.76
CA ALA A 156 5.97 1.54 12.83
C ALA A 156 5.36 1.80 14.21
N LEU A 157 4.84 3.00 14.46
CA LEU A 157 4.16 3.34 15.71
C LEU A 157 2.83 2.57 15.84
N MET A 158 2.07 2.43 14.75
CA MET A 158 0.88 1.59 14.70
C MET A 158 1.22 0.14 15.04
N ALA A 159 2.29 -0.42 14.46
CA ALA A 159 2.71 -1.79 14.71
C ALA A 159 3.13 -1.97 16.18
N ALA A 160 3.90 -1.06 16.74
CA ALA A 160 4.29 -1.09 18.15
C ALA A 160 3.07 -1.09 19.09
N ALA A 161 2.07 -0.23 18.82
CA ALA A 161 0.85 -0.16 19.62
C ALA A 161 0.01 -1.44 19.52
N VAL A 162 -0.17 -1.98 18.30
CA VAL A 162 -0.95 -3.20 18.09
C VAL A 162 -0.26 -4.43 18.69
N LEU A 163 1.07 -4.53 18.58
CA LEU A 163 1.84 -5.65 19.16
C LEU A 163 1.88 -5.60 20.68
N ALA A 164 1.83 -4.41 21.30
CA ALA A 164 1.73 -4.25 22.75
C ALA A 164 0.36 -4.66 23.31
N THR A 165 -0.66 -4.81 22.46
CA THR A 165 -2.00 -5.21 22.90
C THR A 165 -2.04 -6.72 23.17
N PRO A 166 -2.54 -7.17 24.34
CA PRO A 166 -2.64 -8.58 24.67
C PRO A 166 -3.56 -9.33 23.69
N ALA A 167 -3.36 -10.64 23.60
CA ALA A 167 -4.20 -11.51 22.79
C ALA A 167 -5.47 -11.88 23.57
N PHE A 168 -6.61 -11.48 23.04
CA PHE A 168 -7.94 -11.83 23.60
C PHE A 168 -8.60 -12.97 22.85
N GLY A 169 -8.13 -13.24 21.63
CA GLY A 169 -8.70 -14.24 20.70
C GLY A 169 -9.95 -13.75 19.94
N GLY A 170 -10.13 -14.32 18.77
CA GLY A 170 -11.33 -14.17 17.95
C GLY A 170 -11.68 -12.74 17.50
N VAL A 171 -12.98 -12.50 17.38
CA VAL A 171 -13.52 -11.23 16.81
C VAL A 171 -13.17 -10.02 17.66
N VAL A 172 -13.14 -10.15 18.99
CA VAL A 172 -12.85 -9.04 19.90
C VAL A 172 -11.42 -8.55 19.69
N GLU A 173 -10.45 -9.44 19.63
CA GLU A 173 -9.06 -9.09 19.35
C GLU A 173 -8.91 -8.39 18.00
N LEU A 174 -9.59 -8.91 16.96
CA LEU A 174 -9.58 -8.33 15.63
C LEU A 174 -10.08 -6.88 15.63
N ILE A 175 -11.23 -6.63 16.26
CA ILE A 175 -11.82 -5.28 16.31
C ILE A 175 -10.93 -4.33 17.11
N VAL A 176 -10.46 -4.74 18.29
CA VAL A 176 -9.61 -3.91 19.16
C VAL A 176 -8.32 -3.54 18.44
N LYS A 177 -7.62 -4.51 17.88
CA LYS A 177 -6.35 -4.27 17.18
C LYS A 177 -6.53 -3.43 15.91
N ALA A 178 -7.58 -3.68 15.13
CA ALA A 178 -7.87 -2.90 13.93
C ALA A 178 -8.22 -1.45 14.26
N SER A 179 -9.08 -1.24 15.27
CA SER A 179 -9.48 0.11 15.71
C SER A 179 -8.32 0.88 16.30
N LEU A 180 -7.52 0.25 17.18
CA LEU A 180 -6.33 0.86 17.77
C LEU A 180 -5.32 1.22 16.69
N GLY A 181 -5.06 0.30 15.75
CA GLY A 181 -4.15 0.54 14.63
C GLY A 181 -4.59 1.73 13.77
N ALA A 182 -5.85 1.77 13.37
CA ALA A 182 -6.41 2.86 12.58
C ALA A 182 -6.32 4.22 13.32
N LEU A 183 -6.61 4.22 14.63
CA LEU A 183 -6.56 5.42 15.47
C LEU A 183 -5.12 5.94 15.60
N VAL A 184 -4.17 5.08 15.97
CA VAL A 184 -2.76 5.47 16.12
C VAL A 184 -2.21 5.97 14.79
N TYR A 185 -2.44 5.24 13.69
CA TYR A 185 -2.00 5.67 12.37
C TYR A 185 -2.58 7.04 11.99
N GLY A 186 -3.89 7.21 12.14
CA GLY A 186 -4.58 8.45 11.82
C GLY A 186 -4.05 9.64 12.61
N LEU A 187 -3.84 9.49 13.92
CA LEU A 187 -3.27 10.54 14.77
C LEU A 187 -1.86 10.93 14.36
N VAL A 188 -1.01 9.95 14.06
CA VAL A 188 0.39 10.22 13.65
C VAL A 188 0.44 10.90 12.28
N VAL A 189 -0.36 10.44 11.31
CA VAL A 189 -0.42 11.03 9.95
C VAL A 189 -0.92 12.48 10.00
N LEU A 190 -1.94 12.76 10.82
CA LEU A 190 -2.44 14.12 11.03
C LEU A 190 -1.41 14.99 11.76
N GLY A 191 -0.72 14.45 12.76
CA GLY A 191 0.33 15.15 13.49
C GLY A 191 1.53 15.52 12.63
N LEU A 192 1.92 14.61 11.71
CA LEU A 192 3.04 14.83 10.79
C LEU A 192 2.67 15.64 9.54
N ASP A 193 1.40 16.02 9.40
CA ASP A 193 0.84 16.63 8.17
C ASP A 193 1.30 15.89 6.90
N ALA A 194 1.10 14.58 6.90
CA ALA A 194 1.51 13.75 5.79
C ALA A 194 0.58 13.99 4.58
N GLY A 195 1.17 14.38 3.43
CA GLY A 195 0.41 14.68 2.21
C GLY A 195 -0.47 15.91 2.28
N GLY A 196 -0.26 16.82 3.27
CA GLY A 196 -1.09 18.02 3.44
C GLY A 196 -2.51 17.70 3.94
N LEU A 197 -2.71 16.54 4.58
CA LEU A 197 -4.03 16.11 5.05
C LEU A 197 -4.59 17.03 6.13
N ARG A 198 -3.74 17.54 7.03
CA ARG A 198 -4.16 18.50 8.06
C ARG A 198 -4.71 19.76 7.46
N SER A 199 -4.02 20.32 6.46
CA SER A 199 -4.44 21.56 5.77
C SER A 199 -5.78 21.35 5.06
N ARG A 200 -5.97 20.20 4.39
CA ARG A 200 -7.24 19.86 3.73
C ARG A 200 -8.39 19.64 4.70
N VAL A 201 -8.14 18.94 5.81
CA VAL A 201 -9.16 18.72 6.85
C VAL A 201 -9.57 20.05 7.48
N THR A 202 -8.61 20.92 7.84
CA THR A 202 -8.92 22.25 8.38
C THR A 202 -9.71 23.11 7.41
N GLU A 203 -9.39 23.08 6.13
CA GLU A 203 -10.15 23.81 5.10
C GLU A 203 -11.58 23.30 4.96
N ILE A 204 -11.79 21.98 4.94
CA ILE A 204 -13.12 21.37 4.86
C ILE A 204 -13.96 21.72 6.09
N VAL A 205 -13.37 21.64 7.29
CA VAL A 205 -14.04 21.98 8.55
C VAL A 205 -14.41 23.47 8.56
N GLN A 206 -13.50 24.35 8.19
CA GLN A 206 -13.77 25.80 8.11
C GLN A 206 -14.88 26.13 7.10
N ARG A 207 -14.88 25.51 5.91
CA ARG A 207 -15.96 25.66 4.92
C ARG A 207 -17.30 25.18 5.48
N ARG A 208 -17.34 24.04 6.15
CA ARG A 208 -18.56 23.54 6.78
C ARG A 208 -19.09 24.44 7.89
N LEU A 209 -18.19 24.98 8.72
CA LEU A 209 -18.54 25.92 9.76
C LEU A 209 -19.01 27.27 9.20
N ALA A 210 -18.45 27.74 8.10
CA ALA A 210 -18.90 28.94 7.40
C ALA A 210 -20.32 28.78 6.86
N ILE A 211 -20.59 27.66 6.15
CA ILE A 211 -21.92 27.35 5.62
C ILE A 211 -22.95 27.21 6.77
N ALA A 212 -22.57 26.60 7.90
CA ALA A 212 -23.45 26.47 9.07
C ALA A 212 -23.74 27.80 9.75
N LYS A 213 -22.87 28.82 9.61
CA LYS A 213 -23.08 30.16 10.16
C LYS A 213 -23.95 31.06 9.25
N GLU A 214 -23.96 30.77 7.95
CA GLU A 214 -24.73 31.57 6.99
C GLU A 214 -26.22 31.18 6.95
N GLY A 215 -26.63 30.08 7.64
CA GLY A 215 -28.05 29.67 7.75
C GLY A 215 -28.72 29.34 6.40
N PRO A 216 -29.83 28.58 6.37
CA PRO A 216 -30.62 28.45 5.17
C PRO A 216 -31.33 29.78 4.91
N ALA A 217 -31.08 30.37 3.72
CA ALA A 217 -31.80 31.52 3.22
C ALA A 217 -33.27 31.16 2.88
#